data_0ed5196c6b6ab53ed7588079263ba50a
#
_entry.id   0ed5196c6b6ab53ed7588079263ba50a
#
_cell.length_a   1.000
_cell.length_b   1.000
_cell.length_c   1.000
_cell.angle_alpha   90.00
_cell.angle_beta   90.00
_cell.angle_gamma   90.00
#
_symmetry.space_group_name_H-M   'P 1'
#
loop_
_entity.id
_entity.type
_entity.pdbx_description
1 polymer ?
#
loop_
_entity_poly.entity_id
_entity_poly.type
_entity_poly.pdbx_seq_one_letter_code
_entity_poly.pdbx_strand_id
1 'polypeptide(L)'
;YQPIVEASSRKIMGFEALMRWSRLSLGSVSPAQFIPMAEGNGLINLLGAWALKVACVQLKRFEEVAGRPLYVSVNVSPRQFRNSQFLARVDEAISLSGLKGNQLLLEITEGVLMSDPEHAEELLTAISARNVRIAIDDFGTGYSSLAYLKRFPIAALKIDRAFIKDLPESIKDAAICKVVLNLAENLNLATVAEGVENEQQLQFLNLQGC
;
A
#
# COMPACT_ATOMS: atom_id res chain seq x y z
N TYR A 1 -8.85 -7.47 -6.80
CA TYR A 1 -8.32 -7.62 -5.43
C TYR A 1 -7.27 -8.71 -5.43
N GLN A 2 -6.10 -8.38 -4.87
CA GLN A 2 -5.00 -9.31 -4.70
C GLN A 2 -4.88 -9.67 -3.21
N PRO A 3 -4.85 -10.95 -2.83
CA PRO A 3 -4.74 -11.32 -1.42
C PRO A 3 -3.34 -11.00 -0.87
N ILE A 4 -3.31 -10.50 0.37
CA ILE A 4 -2.10 -10.34 1.17
C ILE A 4 -2.14 -11.42 2.24
N VAL A 5 -1.09 -12.22 2.29
CA VAL A 5 -1.01 -13.40 3.16
C VAL A 5 0.10 -13.23 4.20
N GLU A 6 -0.10 -13.81 5.37
CA GLU A 6 0.96 -13.95 6.37
C GLU A 6 1.95 -15.01 5.91
N ALA A 7 3.24 -14.66 5.85
CA ALA A 7 4.28 -15.51 5.28
C ALA A 7 4.39 -16.88 5.98
N SER A 8 4.26 -16.90 7.31
CA SER A 8 4.41 -18.11 8.14
C SER A 8 3.22 -19.06 8.04
N SER A 9 1.98 -18.54 8.14
CA SER A 9 0.76 -19.34 8.21
C SER A 9 0.02 -19.46 6.88
N ARG A 10 0.37 -18.64 5.88
CA ARG A 10 -0.32 -18.49 4.59
C ARG A 10 -1.80 -18.08 4.70
N LYS A 11 -2.20 -17.56 5.85
CA LYS A 11 -3.56 -17.04 6.03
C LYS A 11 -3.70 -15.68 5.36
N ILE A 12 -4.82 -15.47 4.68
CA ILE A 12 -5.14 -14.17 4.07
C ILE A 12 -5.34 -13.16 5.20
N MET A 13 -4.55 -12.10 5.24
CA MET A 13 -4.66 -11.02 6.21
C MET A 13 -5.46 -9.85 5.67
N GLY A 14 -5.44 -9.65 4.38
CA GLY A 14 -6.13 -8.55 3.70
C GLY A 14 -6.07 -8.69 2.19
N PHE A 15 -6.45 -7.60 1.52
CA PHE A 15 -6.45 -7.53 0.07
C PHE A 15 -5.93 -6.16 -0.38
N GLU A 16 -5.13 -6.15 -1.43
CA GLU A 16 -4.84 -4.93 -2.18
C GLU A 16 -5.91 -4.69 -3.23
N ALA A 17 -6.49 -3.48 -3.22
CA ALA A 17 -7.48 -3.05 -4.20
C ALA A 17 -6.80 -2.43 -5.41
N LEU A 18 -6.80 -3.13 -6.51
CA LEU A 18 -6.11 -2.74 -7.74
C LEU A 18 -7.12 -2.33 -8.81
N MET A 19 -7.06 -1.09 -9.28
CA MET A 19 -7.92 -0.62 -10.37
C MET A 19 -7.66 -1.38 -11.66
N ARG A 20 -8.75 -1.72 -12.34
CA ARG A 20 -8.72 -2.34 -13.66
C ARG A 20 -9.68 -1.59 -14.58
N TRP A 21 -9.26 -1.33 -15.79
CA TRP A 21 -10.10 -0.69 -16.81
C TRP A 21 -10.21 -1.56 -18.03
N SER A 22 -11.44 -1.85 -18.43
CA SER A 22 -11.73 -2.57 -19.66
C SER A 22 -12.76 -1.82 -20.51
N ARG A 23 -12.58 -1.84 -21.81
CA ARG A 23 -13.51 -1.27 -22.80
C ARG A 23 -13.84 -2.33 -23.84
N LEU A 24 -15.11 -2.35 -24.27
CA LEU A 24 -15.58 -3.29 -25.29
C LEU A 24 -14.73 -3.24 -26.58
N SER A 25 -14.29 -2.04 -26.98
CA SER A 25 -13.53 -1.83 -28.22
C SER A 25 -12.01 -1.98 -28.08
N LEU A 26 -11.45 -1.90 -26.86
CA LEU A 26 -10.00 -1.89 -26.63
C LEU A 26 -9.53 -3.04 -25.74
N GLY A 27 -10.44 -3.84 -25.18
CA GLY A 27 -10.11 -4.84 -24.19
C GLY A 27 -9.64 -4.22 -22.87
N SER A 28 -8.69 -4.86 -22.19
CA SER A 28 -8.10 -4.38 -20.94
C SER A 28 -7.05 -3.33 -21.20
N VAL A 29 -7.19 -2.17 -20.54
CA VAL A 29 -6.21 -1.07 -20.57
C VAL A 29 -5.32 -1.16 -19.33
N SER A 30 -4.01 -1.16 -19.53
CA SER A 30 -3.04 -1.27 -18.44
C SER A 30 -3.10 -0.08 -17.48
N PRO A 31 -3.01 -0.31 -16.14
CA PRO A 31 -2.86 0.75 -15.16
C PRO A 31 -1.71 1.72 -15.48
N ALA A 32 -0.59 1.23 -15.97
CA ALA A 32 0.55 2.05 -16.40
C ALA A 32 0.21 3.03 -17.54
N GLN A 33 -0.88 2.81 -18.27
CA GLN A 33 -1.35 3.71 -19.33
C GLN A 33 -2.42 4.68 -18.81
N PHE A 34 -3.47 4.17 -18.12
CA PHE A 34 -4.59 5.03 -17.77
C PHE A 34 -4.39 5.87 -16.50
N ILE A 35 -3.59 5.40 -15.54
CA ILE A 35 -3.35 6.16 -14.30
C ILE A 35 -2.63 7.47 -14.59
N PRO A 36 -1.50 7.51 -15.35
CA PRO A 36 -0.85 8.77 -15.71
C PRO A 36 -1.76 9.72 -16.51
N MET A 37 -2.62 9.18 -17.38
CA MET A 37 -3.61 9.99 -18.10
C MET A 37 -4.63 10.62 -17.14
N ALA A 38 -5.14 9.84 -16.17
CA ALA A 38 -6.08 10.32 -15.18
C ALA A 38 -5.44 11.35 -14.21
N GLU A 39 -4.17 11.19 -13.90
CA GLU A 39 -3.39 12.18 -13.17
C GLU A 39 -3.24 13.48 -13.97
N GLY A 40 -2.85 13.40 -15.23
CA GLY A 40 -2.66 14.56 -16.10
C GLY A 40 -3.91 15.44 -16.23
N ASN A 41 -5.10 14.85 -16.34
CA ASN A 41 -6.37 15.56 -16.51
C ASN A 41 -7.18 15.75 -15.23
N GLY A 42 -6.70 15.26 -14.06
CA GLY A 42 -7.34 15.40 -12.76
C GLY A 42 -8.44 14.39 -12.43
N LEU A 43 -8.79 13.49 -13.35
CA LEU A 43 -9.77 12.44 -13.11
C LEU A 43 -9.34 11.45 -12.00
N ILE A 44 -8.05 11.38 -11.71
CA ILE A 44 -7.52 10.51 -10.65
C ILE A 44 -8.15 10.80 -9.28
N ASN A 45 -8.54 12.05 -8.99
CA ASN A 45 -9.20 12.40 -7.75
C ASN A 45 -10.59 11.75 -7.63
N LEU A 46 -11.34 11.70 -8.73
CA LEU A 46 -12.64 11.05 -8.77
C LEU A 46 -12.52 9.52 -8.75
N LEU A 47 -11.61 8.99 -9.56
CA LEU A 47 -11.32 7.55 -9.61
C LEU A 47 -10.84 7.02 -8.27
N GLY A 48 -9.95 7.74 -7.60
CA GLY A 48 -9.45 7.34 -6.29
C GLY A 48 -10.48 7.42 -5.18
N ALA A 49 -11.34 8.46 -5.16
CA ALA A 49 -12.46 8.53 -4.24
C ALA A 49 -13.43 7.36 -4.45
N TRP A 50 -13.73 7.01 -5.70
CA TRP A 50 -14.53 5.84 -6.04
C TRP A 50 -13.83 4.53 -5.60
N ALA A 51 -12.53 4.38 -5.86
CA ALA A 51 -11.76 3.19 -5.50
C ALA A 51 -11.74 2.98 -3.98
N LEU A 52 -11.49 4.02 -3.19
CA LEU A 52 -11.56 3.99 -1.72
C LEU A 52 -12.92 3.47 -1.23
N LYS A 53 -14.00 4.08 -1.73
CA LYS A 53 -15.36 3.69 -1.35
C LYS A 53 -15.66 2.23 -1.70
N VAL A 54 -15.37 1.83 -2.94
CA VAL A 54 -15.64 0.46 -3.41
C VAL A 54 -14.80 -0.56 -2.66
N ALA A 55 -13.51 -0.27 -2.40
CA ALA A 55 -12.63 -1.14 -1.66
C ALA A 55 -13.11 -1.36 -0.22
N CYS A 56 -13.50 -0.29 0.47
CA CYS A 56 -14.01 -0.37 1.83
C CYS A 56 -15.34 -1.16 1.92
N VAL A 57 -16.27 -0.89 1.02
CA VAL A 57 -17.55 -1.64 0.97
C VAL A 57 -17.33 -3.12 0.64
N GLN A 58 -16.43 -3.42 -0.29
CA GLN A 58 -16.12 -4.81 -0.67
C GLN A 58 -15.44 -5.57 0.46
N LEU A 59 -14.60 -4.92 1.26
CA LEU A 59 -13.95 -5.56 2.40
C LEU A 59 -14.97 -6.15 3.39
N LYS A 60 -16.10 -5.47 3.64
CA LYS A 60 -17.17 -6.01 4.50
C LYS A 60 -17.69 -7.35 4.02
N ARG A 61 -17.90 -7.48 2.71
CA ARG A 61 -18.33 -8.76 2.10
C ARG A 61 -17.29 -9.85 2.24
N PHE A 62 -15.99 -9.48 2.14
CA PHE A 62 -14.90 -10.44 2.35
C PHE A 62 -14.83 -10.89 3.81
N GLU A 63 -15.06 -10.00 4.79
CA GLU A 63 -15.11 -10.36 6.20
C GLU A 63 -16.29 -11.29 6.53
N GLU A 64 -17.47 -11.05 5.94
CA GLU A 64 -18.63 -11.93 6.08
C GLU A 64 -18.32 -13.35 5.63
N VAL A 65 -17.64 -13.51 4.49
CA VAL A 65 -17.21 -14.81 3.97
C VAL A 65 -16.11 -15.44 4.81
N ALA A 66 -15.14 -14.63 5.25
CA ALA A 66 -13.99 -15.10 6.01
C ALA A 66 -14.31 -15.41 7.49
N GLY A 67 -15.40 -14.87 8.02
CA GLY A 67 -15.80 -14.99 9.44
C GLY A 67 -14.81 -14.33 10.42
N ARG A 68 -13.97 -13.40 9.95
CA ARG A 68 -12.93 -12.72 10.74
C ARG A 68 -12.56 -11.37 10.18
N PRO A 69 -11.97 -10.48 10.99
CA PRO A 69 -11.48 -9.20 10.51
C PRO A 69 -10.38 -9.36 9.46
N LEU A 70 -10.44 -8.51 8.44
CA LEU A 70 -9.47 -8.37 7.37
C LEU A 70 -9.14 -6.88 7.20
N TYR A 71 -8.17 -6.57 6.35
CA TYR A 71 -7.90 -5.20 5.93
C TYR A 71 -7.85 -5.09 4.40
N VAL A 72 -8.05 -3.87 3.91
CA VAL A 72 -7.86 -3.54 2.49
C VAL A 72 -6.81 -2.45 2.37
N SER A 73 -5.90 -2.62 1.43
CA SER A 73 -4.97 -1.57 1.03
C SER A 73 -5.41 -0.91 -0.28
N VAL A 74 -5.14 0.38 -0.37
CA VAL A 74 -5.52 1.22 -1.52
C VAL A 74 -4.39 2.17 -1.86
N ASN A 75 -3.96 2.15 -3.11
CA ASN A 75 -2.94 3.03 -3.64
C ASN A 75 -3.44 4.48 -3.72
N VAL A 76 -2.60 5.43 -3.30
CA VAL A 76 -2.88 6.88 -3.32
C VAL A 76 -1.91 7.57 -4.28
N SER A 77 -2.45 8.19 -5.33
CA SER A 77 -1.62 8.91 -6.28
C SER A 77 -1.05 10.21 -5.68
N PRO A 78 0.08 10.72 -6.23
CA PRO A 78 0.67 12.00 -5.80
C PRO A 78 -0.32 13.16 -5.85
N ARG A 79 -1.20 13.17 -6.87
CA ARG A 79 -2.18 14.22 -7.06
C ARG A 79 -3.34 14.15 -6.06
N GLN A 80 -3.75 12.94 -5.68
CA GLN A 80 -4.73 12.75 -4.61
C GLN A 80 -4.18 13.18 -3.26
N PHE A 81 -2.93 12.80 -2.96
CA PHE A 81 -2.26 13.13 -1.72
C PHE A 81 -2.19 14.65 -1.47
N ARG A 82 -2.01 15.45 -2.52
CA ARG A 82 -2.00 16.93 -2.46
C ARG A 82 -3.39 17.57 -2.52
N ASN A 83 -4.45 16.79 -2.66
CA ASN A 83 -5.80 17.34 -2.78
C ASN A 83 -6.39 17.66 -1.40
N SER A 84 -6.80 18.90 -1.16
CA SER A 84 -7.38 19.36 0.10
C SER A 84 -8.64 18.57 0.53
N GLN A 85 -9.33 17.92 -0.40
CA GLN A 85 -10.50 17.09 -0.12
C GLN A 85 -10.16 15.63 0.20
N PHE A 86 -8.88 15.24 0.14
CA PHE A 86 -8.49 13.84 0.29
C PHE A 86 -8.96 13.23 1.63
N LEU A 87 -8.73 13.92 2.75
CA LEU A 87 -9.17 13.47 4.07
C LEU A 87 -10.70 13.29 4.14
N ALA A 88 -11.45 14.21 3.56
CA ALA A 88 -12.92 14.11 3.52
C ALA A 88 -13.37 12.87 2.73
N ARG A 89 -12.65 12.48 1.66
CA ARG A 89 -12.94 11.25 0.90
C ARG A 89 -12.60 9.98 1.68
N VAL A 90 -11.55 10.01 2.49
CA VAL A 90 -11.22 8.91 3.40
C VAL A 90 -12.33 8.77 4.46
N ASP A 91 -12.75 9.87 5.09
CA ASP A 91 -13.83 9.89 6.09
C ASP A 91 -15.15 9.37 5.50
N GLU A 92 -15.50 9.80 4.28
CA GLU A 92 -16.68 9.34 3.55
C GLU A 92 -16.64 7.82 3.31
N ALA A 93 -15.51 7.29 2.84
CA ALA A 93 -15.36 5.86 2.54
C ALA A 93 -15.50 4.98 3.79
N ILE A 94 -14.89 5.39 4.90
CA ILE A 94 -15.00 4.69 6.20
C ILE A 94 -16.43 4.74 6.72
N SER A 95 -17.05 5.92 6.73
CA SER A 95 -18.41 6.12 7.23
C SER A 95 -19.45 5.30 6.45
N LEU A 96 -19.37 5.32 5.11
CA LEU A 96 -20.30 4.60 4.25
C LEU A 96 -20.17 3.08 4.34
N SER A 97 -18.96 2.58 4.58
CA SER A 97 -18.71 1.14 4.68
C SER A 97 -18.91 0.57 6.08
N GLY A 98 -18.89 1.43 7.11
CA GLY A 98 -18.90 1.01 8.51
C GLY A 98 -17.60 0.28 8.93
N LEU A 99 -16.50 0.45 8.20
CA LEU A 99 -15.19 -0.07 8.57
C LEU A 99 -14.63 0.69 9.78
N LYS A 100 -13.78 0.01 10.55
CA LYS A 100 -12.87 0.69 11.49
C LYS A 100 -11.69 1.25 10.71
N GLY A 101 -11.15 2.41 11.10
CA GLY A 101 -10.03 3.03 10.40
C GLY A 101 -8.84 2.09 10.21
N ASN A 102 -8.50 1.28 11.21
CA ASN A 102 -7.39 0.32 11.15
C ASN A 102 -7.58 -0.85 10.17
N GLN A 103 -8.73 -0.95 9.52
CA GLN A 103 -8.99 -1.90 8.45
C GLN A 103 -8.67 -1.33 7.06
N LEU A 104 -8.42 -0.03 6.96
CA LEU A 104 -7.94 0.64 5.75
C LEU A 104 -6.44 0.92 5.88
N LEU A 105 -5.67 0.51 4.87
CA LEU A 105 -4.26 0.80 4.70
C LEU A 105 -4.10 1.65 3.44
N LEU A 106 -3.56 2.84 3.55
CA LEU A 106 -3.27 3.71 2.40
C LEU A 106 -1.81 3.50 1.99
N GLU A 107 -1.59 3.19 0.72
CA GLU A 107 -0.26 2.97 0.14
C GLU A 107 0.19 4.23 -0.58
N ILE A 108 1.32 4.76 -0.18
CA ILE A 108 1.87 6.03 -0.68
C ILE A 108 3.32 5.78 -1.05
N THR A 109 3.69 6.09 -2.29
CA THR A 109 5.07 5.87 -2.72
C THR A 109 6.04 6.80 -1.98
N GLU A 110 7.25 6.31 -1.76
CA GLU A 110 8.34 7.05 -1.13
C GLU A 110 8.54 8.44 -1.74
N GLY A 111 8.55 8.53 -3.09
CA GLY A 111 8.76 9.78 -3.81
C GLY A 111 7.70 10.85 -3.52
N VAL A 112 6.47 10.46 -3.23
CA VAL A 112 5.40 11.40 -2.85
C VAL A 112 5.71 12.04 -1.51
N LEU A 113 6.11 11.25 -0.53
CA LEU A 113 6.41 11.72 0.83
C LEU A 113 7.65 12.61 0.86
N MET A 114 8.65 12.29 0.05
CA MET A 114 9.91 13.04 0.00
C MET A 114 9.83 14.31 -0.85
N SER A 115 8.77 14.51 -1.64
CA SER A 115 8.61 15.72 -2.46
C SER A 115 8.26 16.98 -1.64
N ASP A 116 7.56 16.80 -0.51
CA ASP A 116 7.21 17.87 0.46
C ASP A 116 7.00 17.20 1.83
N PRO A 117 8.10 16.94 2.57
CA PRO A 117 8.03 16.14 3.80
C PRO A 117 7.24 16.79 4.93
N GLU A 118 7.23 18.12 5.02
CA GLU A 118 6.49 18.87 6.05
C GLU A 118 4.97 18.70 5.82
N HIS A 119 4.50 18.92 4.60
CA HIS A 119 3.10 18.68 4.25
C HIS A 119 2.72 17.21 4.39
N ALA A 120 3.64 16.30 4.02
CA ALA A 120 3.42 14.86 4.20
C ALA A 120 3.21 14.52 5.67
N GLU A 121 4.04 15.03 6.59
CA GLU A 121 3.91 14.76 8.02
C GLU A 121 2.57 15.24 8.60
N GLU A 122 2.12 16.44 8.22
CA GLU A 122 0.82 16.97 8.63
C GLU A 122 -0.33 16.09 8.15
N LEU A 123 -0.33 15.70 6.87
CA LEU A 123 -1.39 14.89 6.29
C LEU A 123 -1.39 13.46 6.85
N LEU A 124 -0.21 12.83 6.98
CA LEU A 124 -0.08 11.51 7.56
C LEU A 124 -0.54 11.48 9.03
N THR A 125 -0.24 12.54 9.79
CA THR A 125 -0.73 12.70 11.18
C THR A 125 -2.25 12.79 11.21
N ALA A 126 -2.85 13.55 10.31
CA ALA A 126 -4.30 13.67 10.21
C ALA A 126 -4.98 12.34 9.78
N ILE A 127 -4.34 11.54 8.92
CA ILE A 127 -4.79 10.19 8.55
C ILE A 127 -4.69 9.24 9.75
N SER A 128 -3.57 9.25 10.45
CA SER A 128 -3.32 8.41 11.62
C SER A 128 -4.29 8.72 12.78
N ALA A 129 -4.69 9.99 12.97
CA ALA A 129 -5.70 10.39 13.95
C ALA A 129 -7.07 9.74 13.70
N ARG A 130 -7.33 9.23 12.49
CA ARG A 130 -8.51 8.45 12.11
C ARG A 130 -8.34 6.94 12.32
N ASN A 131 -7.22 6.53 12.91
CA ASN A 131 -6.74 5.16 13.00
C ASN A 131 -6.55 4.48 11.62
N VAL A 132 -6.47 5.23 10.53
CA VAL A 132 -6.15 4.70 9.20
C VAL A 132 -4.66 4.42 9.16
N ARG A 133 -4.31 3.22 8.69
CA ARG A 133 -2.91 2.79 8.57
C ARG A 133 -2.30 3.32 7.28
N ILE A 134 -1.01 3.53 7.29
CA ILE A 134 -0.24 4.05 6.16
C ILE A 134 0.91 3.09 5.88
N ALA A 135 1.10 2.72 4.62
CA ALA A 135 2.27 2.00 4.14
C ALA A 135 3.06 2.88 3.18
N ILE A 136 4.38 2.80 3.27
CA ILE A 136 5.25 3.33 2.21
C ILE A 136 5.40 2.24 1.16
N ASP A 137 5.04 2.59 -0.07
CA ASP A 137 5.13 1.72 -1.24
C ASP A 137 6.43 1.96 -2.03
N ASP A 138 6.87 0.94 -2.79
CA ASP A 138 8.10 0.94 -3.58
C ASP A 138 9.35 1.29 -2.76
N PHE A 139 9.40 0.91 -1.47
CA PHE A 139 10.47 1.31 -0.57
C PHE A 139 11.84 0.77 -1.01
N GLY A 140 12.82 1.68 -1.05
CA GLY A 140 14.20 1.39 -1.45
C GLY A 140 14.49 1.63 -2.94
N THR A 141 13.50 2.02 -3.75
CA THR A 141 13.71 2.40 -5.15
C THR A 141 14.05 3.87 -5.33
N GLY A 142 13.87 4.69 -4.28
CA GLY A 142 14.06 6.14 -4.26
C GLY A 142 15.15 6.62 -3.29
N TYR A 143 15.10 7.88 -2.95
CA TYR A 143 15.99 8.54 -1.99
C TYR A 143 15.31 8.68 -0.63
N SER A 144 15.34 7.65 0.19
CA SER A 144 14.79 7.70 1.55
C SER A 144 15.67 8.55 2.47
N SER A 145 15.07 9.54 3.11
CA SER A 145 15.65 10.16 4.29
C SER A 145 15.17 9.43 5.55
N LEU A 146 16.03 8.66 6.18
CA LEU A 146 15.73 7.97 7.44
C LEU A 146 15.26 8.92 8.54
N ALA A 147 15.66 10.21 8.47
CA ALA A 147 15.22 11.22 9.41
C ALA A 147 13.72 11.50 9.33
N TYR A 148 13.15 11.56 8.12
CA TYR A 148 11.71 11.72 7.93
C TYR A 148 10.95 10.42 8.18
N LEU A 149 11.50 9.27 7.78
CA LEU A 149 10.88 7.98 8.04
C LEU A 149 10.57 7.77 9.54
N LYS A 150 11.47 8.21 10.43
CA LYS A 150 11.28 8.17 11.88
C LYS A 150 10.14 9.07 12.38
N ARG A 151 9.85 10.17 11.66
CA ARG A 151 8.82 11.17 12.05
C ARG A 151 7.43 10.79 11.56
N PHE A 152 7.34 10.07 10.44
CA PHE A 152 6.07 9.72 9.84
C PHE A 152 5.32 8.65 10.65
N PRO A 153 4.03 8.82 10.92
CA PRO A 153 3.20 7.84 11.61
C PRO A 153 2.78 6.70 10.66
N ILE A 154 3.77 5.98 10.14
CA ILE A 154 3.56 4.86 9.22
C ILE A 154 3.38 3.54 9.98
N ALA A 155 2.69 2.59 9.38
CA ALA A 155 2.41 1.27 9.94
C ALA A 155 3.15 0.13 9.21
N ALA A 156 3.55 0.34 7.96
CA ALA A 156 4.17 -0.71 7.15
C ALA A 156 5.13 -0.16 6.09
N LEU A 157 6.07 -1.00 5.68
CA LEU A 157 6.91 -0.83 4.50
C LEU A 157 6.59 -1.94 3.50
N LYS A 158 6.39 -1.59 2.21
CA LYS A 158 6.25 -2.53 1.12
C LYS A 158 7.58 -2.64 0.38
N ILE A 159 8.08 -3.85 0.26
CA ILE A 159 9.34 -4.15 -0.44
C ILE A 159 8.98 -4.42 -1.89
N ASP A 160 9.49 -3.58 -2.78
CA ASP A 160 9.24 -3.66 -4.22
C ASP A 160 9.68 -5.00 -4.81
N ARG A 161 8.92 -5.48 -5.79
CA ARG A 161 9.19 -6.71 -6.54
C ARG A 161 10.60 -6.77 -7.12
N ALA A 162 11.21 -5.62 -7.46
CA ALA A 162 12.55 -5.60 -8.02
C ALA A 162 13.60 -6.24 -7.09
N PHE A 163 13.38 -6.18 -5.77
CA PHE A 163 14.26 -6.80 -4.77
C PHE A 163 13.86 -8.23 -4.40
N ILE A 164 12.70 -8.70 -4.85
CA ILE A 164 12.15 -10.02 -4.51
C ILE A 164 12.37 -11.04 -5.62
N LYS A 165 12.25 -10.61 -6.89
CA LYS A 165 12.21 -11.49 -8.07
C LYS A 165 13.40 -12.45 -8.19
N ASP A 166 14.60 -12.00 -7.81
CA ASP A 166 15.86 -12.75 -7.96
C ASP A 166 16.37 -13.33 -6.61
N LEU A 167 15.49 -13.41 -5.60
CA LEU A 167 15.78 -14.06 -4.31
C LEU A 167 15.64 -15.59 -4.42
N PRO A 168 16.46 -16.34 -3.69
CA PRO A 168 17.57 -15.92 -2.83
C PRO A 168 18.92 -15.82 -3.56
N GLU A 169 18.96 -16.03 -4.89
CA GLU A 169 20.19 -16.19 -5.68
C GLU A 169 20.96 -14.87 -5.81
N SER A 170 20.29 -13.73 -5.88
CA SER A 170 20.92 -12.42 -5.96
C SER A 170 21.44 -11.97 -4.59
N ILE A 171 22.74 -12.00 -4.38
CA ILE A 171 23.39 -11.54 -3.14
C ILE A 171 23.05 -10.06 -2.85
N LYS A 172 22.96 -9.23 -3.90
CA LYS A 172 22.68 -7.80 -3.77
C LYS A 172 21.23 -7.57 -3.31
N ASP A 173 20.26 -8.22 -3.95
CA ASP A 173 18.85 -8.06 -3.61
C ASP A 173 18.55 -8.66 -2.22
N ALA A 174 19.18 -9.81 -1.90
CA ALA A 174 19.11 -10.39 -0.57
C ALA A 174 19.68 -9.45 0.52
N ALA A 175 20.77 -8.74 0.24
CA ALA A 175 21.33 -7.77 1.18
C ALA A 175 20.41 -6.55 1.36
N ILE A 176 19.85 -6.01 0.28
CA ILE A 176 18.91 -4.88 0.34
C ILE A 176 17.64 -5.30 1.11
N CYS A 177 17.06 -6.44 0.76
CA CYS A 177 15.88 -6.97 1.44
C CYS A 177 16.09 -7.12 2.95
N LYS A 178 17.24 -7.67 3.39
CA LYS A 178 17.61 -7.77 4.81
C LYS A 178 17.70 -6.40 5.50
N VAL A 179 18.31 -5.42 4.83
CA VAL A 179 18.40 -4.05 5.38
C VAL A 179 17.03 -3.46 5.59
N VAL A 180 16.11 -3.60 4.62
CA VAL A 180 14.75 -3.08 4.74
C VAL A 180 13.97 -3.80 5.86
N LEU A 181 14.08 -5.12 5.96
CA LEU A 181 13.42 -5.91 7.01
C LEU A 181 13.92 -5.52 8.41
N ASN A 182 15.25 -5.43 8.59
CA ASN A 182 15.84 -4.99 9.85
C ASN A 182 15.46 -3.55 10.21
N LEU A 183 15.38 -2.65 9.23
CA LEU A 183 14.92 -1.28 9.45
C LEU A 183 13.47 -1.26 9.94
N ALA A 184 12.60 -2.01 9.28
CA ALA A 184 11.18 -2.11 9.66
C ALA A 184 11.02 -2.67 11.09
N GLU A 185 11.74 -3.74 11.42
CA GLU A 185 11.75 -4.33 12.77
C GLU A 185 12.16 -3.31 13.83
N ASN A 186 13.26 -2.59 13.62
CA ASN A 186 13.76 -1.58 14.58
C ASN A 186 12.83 -0.38 14.73
N LEU A 187 11.98 -0.11 13.74
CA LEU A 187 10.97 0.95 13.78
C LEU A 187 9.58 0.43 14.18
N ASN A 188 9.43 -0.86 14.52
CA ASN A 188 8.16 -1.53 14.80
C ASN A 188 7.13 -1.39 13.68
N LEU A 189 7.58 -1.49 12.43
CA LEU A 189 6.75 -1.46 11.23
C LEU A 189 6.50 -2.87 10.72
N ALA A 190 5.30 -3.14 10.22
CA ALA A 190 5.04 -4.34 9.46
C ALA A 190 5.74 -4.29 8.09
N THR A 191 5.99 -5.45 7.50
CA THR A 191 6.55 -5.55 6.15
C THR A 191 5.62 -6.32 5.23
N VAL A 192 5.55 -5.90 3.98
CA VAL A 192 4.84 -6.61 2.91
C VAL A 192 5.80 -6.75 1.73
N ALA A 193 6.10 -7.99 1.32
CA ALA A 193 6.93 -8.26 0.16
C ALA A 193 6.06 -8.47 -1.08
N GLU A 194 6.37 -7.75 -2.16
CA GLU A 194 5.64 -7.84 -3.41
C GLU A 194 6.30 -8.79 -4.41
N GLY A 195 5.47 -9.41 -5.24
CA GLY A 195 5.98 -10.25 -6.32
C GLY A 195 6.64 -11.55 -5.87
N VAL A 196 6.22 -12.10 -4.73
CA VAL A 196 6.62 -13.45 -4.31
C VAL A 196 5.97 -14.48 -5.22
N GLU A 197 6.76 -15.18 -6.03
CA GLU A 197 6.27 -16.10 -7.08
C GLU A 197 6.60 -17.56 -6.81
N ASN A 198 7.52 -17.83 -5.90
CA ASN A 198 7.94 -19.20 -5.60
C ASN A 198 8.24 -19.45 -4.12
N GLU A 199 8.40 -20.72 -3.78
CA GLU A 199 8.60 -21.18 -2.40
C GLU A 199 9.96 -20.75 -1.82
N GLN A 200 10.99 -20.65 -2.65
CA GLN A 200 12.33 -20.24 -2.19
C GLN A 200 12.35 -18.79 -1.73
N GLN A 201 11.67 -17.90 -2.49
CA GLN A 201 11.46 -16.49 -2.09
C GLN A 201 10.68 -16.41 -0.78
N LEU A 202 9.59 -17.15 -0.65
CA LEU A 202 8.77 -17.16 0.56
C LEU A 202 9.57 -17.65 1.78
N GLN A 203 10.34 -18.71 1.64
CA GLN A 203 11.17 -19.25 2.72
C GLN A 203 12.25 -18.26 3.14
N PHE A 204 12.91 -17.61 2.17
CA PHE A 204 13.89 -16.57 2.46
C PHE A 204 13.27 -15.44 3.27
N LEU A 205 12.13 -14.89 2.84
CA LEU A 205 11.44 -13.79 3.51
C LEU A 205 10.99 -14.19 4.93
N ASN A 206 10.42 -15.38 5.07
CA ASN A 206 9.99 -15.89 6.38
C ASN A 206 11.17 -16.04 7.36
N LEU A 207 12.31 -16.55 6.89
CA LEU A 207 13.54 -16.67 7.69
C LEU A 207 14.12 -15.31 8.09
N GLN A 208 13.84 -14.26 7.33
CA GLN A 208 14.28 -12.90 7.65
C GLN A 208 13.23 -12.09 8.44
N GLY A 209 12.09 -12.69 8.82
CA GLY A 209 11.08 -12.07 9.68
C GLY A 209 10.07 -11.17 8.94
N CYS A 210 9.87 -11.39 7.63
CA CYS A 210 8.83 -10.68 6.87
C CYS A 210 7.43 -11.09 7.31
#